data_bf1e282df04bc0f845da4fd589532010
#
_entry.id   bf1e282df04bc0f845da4fd589532010
#
_cell.length_a   1.000
_cell.length_b   1.000
_cell.length_c   1.000
_cell.angle_alpha   90.00
_cell.angle_beta   90.00
_cell.angle_gamma   90.00
#
_symmetry.space_group_name_H-M   'P 1'
#
loop_
_entity.id
_entity.type
_entity.pdbx_description
1 polymer ?
#
loop_
_entity_poly.entity_id
_entity_poly.type
_entity_poly.pdbx_seq_one_letter_code
_entity_poly.pdbx_strand_id
1 'polypeptide(L)'
;MNEQRKINVLIVDDDPVAMEAARTGIALFVDEKRIMTASNSVEMMRILTATPIDLAFLDMEMPDTDGFTVADYLVKVQPKAKFVFLTGHTELGAKSYEYEPMDFLVKPVSVIRLQKTFERFDRQRSNSPSKGKIAVETSMGFVMIAPADILYISRDSRKAVIHIGKHEYVVNNALTELELMFEDHDIIRCHQSFLVSLPHVARVEKSGLGRTFQAVLDNGEEVPVSREKFPVLKELIARKGTQFI
;
A
#
# COMPACT_ATOMS: atom_id res chain seq x y z
N MET A 1 15.56 -12.43 15.59
CA MET A 1 14.32 -13.22 15.46
C MET A 1 13.20 -12.23 15.26
N ASN A 2 12.58 -12.19 14.05
CA ASN A 2 11.43 -11.33 13.83
C ASN A 2 10.27 -11.85 14.68
N GLU A 3 9.67 -10.96 15.45
CA GLU A 3 8.47 -11.28 16.24
C GLU A 3 7.34 -11.60 15.25
N GLN A 4 6.80 -12.83 15.32
CA GLN A 4 5.72 -13.26 14.43
C GLN A 4 4.46 -12.43 14.68
N ARG A 5 3.75 -12.08 13.60
CA ARG A 5 2.53 -11.29 13.66
C ARG A 5 1.41 -12.05 14.36
N LYS A 6 0.73 -11.38 15.28
CA LYS A 6 -0.45 -11.91 15.98
C LYS A 6 -1.74 -11.53 15.25
N ILE A 7 -1.85 -11.95 13.99
CA ILE A 7 -3.01 -11.75 13.13
C ILE A 7 -3.63 -13.09 12.74
N ASN A 8 -4.93 -13.11 12.53
CA ASN A 8 -5.65 -14.30 12.06
C ASN A 8 -5.63 -14.30 10.52
N VAL A 9 -5.04 -15.32 9.95
CA VAL A 9 -4.92 -15.51 8.50
C VAL A 9 -5.79 -16.69 8.07
N LEU A 10 -6.51 -16.50 6.96
CA LEU A 10 -7.28 -17.55 6.29
C LEU A 10 -6.67 -17.82 4.91
N ILE A 11 -6.49 -19.09 4.57
CA ILE A 11 -6.11 -19.55 3.23
C ILE A 11 -7.28 -20.34 2.69
N VAL A 12 -7.76 -19.99 1.50
CA VAL A 12 -8.83 -20.72 0.80
C VAL A 12 -8.27 -21.21 -0.53
N ASP A 13 -8.14 -22.52 -0.67
CA ASP A 13 -7.55 -23.18 -1.85
C ASP A 13 -8.01 -24.64 -1.87
N ASP A 14 -8.51 -25.15 -2.99
CA ASP A 14 -8.97 -26.55 -3.10
C ASP A 14 -7.83 -27.53 -3.36
N ASP A 15 -6.67 -27.04 -3.82
CA ASP A 15 -5.47 -27.87 -3.97
C ASP A 15 -4.71 -27.98 -2.64
N PRO A 16 -4.66 -29.18 -2.02
CA PRO A 16 -3.98 -29.38 -0.75
C PRO A 16 -2.48 -29.13 -0.82
N VAL A 17 -1.85 -29.29 -1.99
CA VAL A 17 -0.42 -29.05 -2.18
C VAL A 17 -0.14 -27.53 -2.22
N ALA A 18 -0.94 -26.78 -2.97
CA ALA A 18 -0.83 -25.32 -3.03
C ALA A 18 -1.15 -24.71 -1.66
N MET A 19 -2.19 -25.19 -0.98
CA MET A 19 -2.56 -24.73 0.36
C MET A 19 -1.43 -24.95 1.38
N GLU A 20 -0.80 -26.12 1.41
CA GLU A 20 0.30 -26.41 2.34
C GLU A 20 1.55 -25.60 2.01
N ALA A 21 1.84 -25.38 0.72
CA ALA A 21 2.93 -24.52 0.30
C ALA A 21 2.71 -23.06 0.74
N ALA A 22 1.49 -22.54 0.56
CA ALA A 22 1.13 -21.20 1.03
C ALA A 22 1.20 -21.11 2.56
N ARG A 23 0.67 -22.10 3.29
CA ARG A 23 0.71 -22.18 4.75
C ARG A 23 2.14 -22.15 5.27
N THR A 24 3.02 -22.97 4.73
CA THR A 24 4.45 -23.02 5.09
C THR A 24 5.14 -21.65 4.88
N GLY A 25 4.88 -21.02 3.74
CA GLY A 25 5.43 -19.70 3.46
C GLY A 25 4.91 -18.62 4.42
N ILE A 26 3.61 -18.62 4.70
CA ILE A 26 2.95 -17.65 5.60
C ILE A 26 3.40 -17.85 7.06
N ALA A 27 3.66 -19.08 7.50
CA ALA A 27 4.15 -19.40 8.85
C ALA A 27 5.51 -18.76 9.17
N LEU A 28 6.27 -18.32 8.17
CA LEU A 28 7.49 -17.52 8.38
C LEU A 28 7.19 -16.12 8.93
N PHE A 29 5.97 -15.62 8.75
CA PHE A 29 5.56 -14.24 9.09
C PHE A 29 4.49 -14.16 10.16
N VAL A 30 3.72 -15.23 10.39
CA VAL A 30 2.55 -15.28 11.27
C VAL A 30 2.66 -16.50 12.18
N ASP A 31 2.18 -16.38 13.43
CA ASP A 31 2.06 -17.53 14.34
C ASP A 31 1.20 -18.61 13.67
N GLU A 32 1.75 -19.82 13.52
CA GLU A 32 1.13 -20.94 12.82
C GLU A 32 -0.25 -21.30 13.39
N LYS A 33 -0.46 -21.13 14.68
CA LYS A 33 -1.75 -21.37 15.36
C LYS A 33 -2.86 -20.41 14.92
N ARG A 34 -2.50 -19.34 14.23
CA ARG A 34 -3.41 -18.32 13.71
C ARG A 34 -3.65 -18.41 12.20
N ILE A 35 -3.11 -19.46 11.57
CA ILE A 35 -3.32 -19.75 10.16
C ILE A 35 -4.41 -20.82 10.05
N MET A 36 -5.54 -20.42 9.50
CA MET A 36 -6.68 -21.28 9.21
C MET A 36 -6.72 -21.60 7.72
N THR A 37 -7.19 -22.77 7.38
CA THR A 37 -7.31 -23.24 6.00
C THR A 37 -8.74 -23.69 5.72
N ALA A 38 -9.20 -23.47 4.49
CA ALA A 38 -10.48 -23.95 3.99
C ALA A 38 -10.28 -24.48 2.56
N SER A 39 -10.76 -25.67 2.27
CA SER A 39 -10.67 -26.31 0.96
C SER A 39 -11.88 -26.04 0.06
N ASN A 40 -12.89 -25.37 0.60
CA ASN A 40 -14.14 -25.05 -0.10
C ASN A 40 -14.88 -23.88 0.58
N SER A 41 -15.91 -23.37 -0.10
CA SER A 41 -16.72 -22.26 0.39
C SER A 41 -17.45 -22.54 1.71
N VAL A 42 -17.87 -23.77 1.95
CA VAL A 42 -18.59 -24.18 3.19
C VAL A 42 -17.67 -24.10 4.41
N GLU A 43 -16.47 -24.65 4.29
CA GLU A 43 -15.45 -24.54 5.36
C GLU A 43 -15.07 -23.07 5.63
N MET A 44 -14.87 -22.29 4.57
CA MET A 44 -14.59 -20.87 4.68
C MET A 44 -15.72 -20.15 5.45
N MET A 45 -16.98 -20.35 5.08
CA MET A 45 -18.13 -19.73 5.75
C MET A 45 -18.15 -20.06 7.25
N ARG A 46 -17.87 -21.33 7.62
CA ARG A 46 -17.80 -21.74 9.01
C ARG A 46 -16.71 -21.00 9.78
N ILE A 47 -15.53 -20.84 9.18
CA ILE A 47 -14.41 -20.12 9.79
C ILE A 47 -14.76 -18.65 9.94
N LEU A 48 -15.28 -18.00 8.91
CA LEU A 48 -15.64 -16.58 8.94
C LEU A 48 -16.74 -16.25 9.96
N THR A 49 -17.62 -17.20 10.25
CA THR A 49 -18.67 -17.04 11.27
C THR A 49 -18.10 -17.18 12.69
N ALA A 50 -17.06 -17.99 12.88
CA ALA A 50 -16.50 -18.31 14.18
C ALA A 50 -15.31 -17.42 14.58
N THR A 51 -14.57 -16.89 13.61
CA THR A 51 -13.28 -16.22 13.87
C THR A 51 -13.13 -14.96 13.04
N PRO A 52 -12.78 -13.82 13.67
CA PRO A 52 -12.40 -12.61 12.94
C PRO A 52 -11.12 -12.86 12.14
N ILE A 53 -11.12 -12.55 10.85
CA ILE A 53 -9.98 -12.68 9.96
C ILE A 53 -9.40 -11.29 9.72
N ASP A 54 -8.08 -11.18 9.82
CA ASP A 54 -7.35 -9.96 9.49
C ASP A 54 -6.93 -9.93 8.01
N LEU A 55 -6.46 -11.09 7.50
CA LEU A 55 -5.97 -11.23 6.13
C LEU A 55 -6.36 -12.58 5.55
N ALA A 56 -6.94 -12.60 4.35
CA ALA A 56 -7.29 -13.81 3.63
C ALA A 56 -6.47 -13.94 2.33
N PHE A 57 -6.01 -15.16 2.04
CA PHE A 57 -5.43 -15.55 0.77
C PHE A 57 -6.44 -16.44 0.05
N LEU A 58 -6.91 -16.00 -1.11
CA LEU A 58 -8.03 -16.60 -1.82
C LEU A 58 -7.58 -17.13 -3.17
N ASP A 59 -7.71 -18.42 -3.41
CA ASP A 59 -7.51 -18.96 -4.75
C ASP A 59 -8.57 -18.42 -5.71
N MET A 60 -8.15 -18.05 -6.91
CA MET A 60 -9.05 -17.57 -7.96
C MET A 60 -9.77 -18.71 -8.68
N GLU A 61 -9.19 -19.91 -8.69
CA GLU A 61 -9.66 -21.05 -9.48
C GLU A 61 -9.98 -22.22 -8.58
N MET A 62 -11.26 -22.33 -8.18
CA MET A 62 -11.76 -23.45 -7.41
C MET A 62 -12.96 -24.10 -8.14
N PRO A 63 -13.13 -25.44 -8.07
CA PRO A 63 -14.19 -26.15 -8.80
C PRO A 63 -15.61 -25.71 -8.42
N ASP A 64 -15.83 -25.42 -7.13
CA ASP A 64 -17.16 -25.13 -6.58
C ASP A 64 -17.52 -23.64 -6.58
N THR A 65 -16.54 -22.75 -6.69
CA THR A 65 -16.73 -21.31 -6.64
C THR A 65 -15.50 -20.58 -7.16
N ASP A 66 -15.67 -19.40 -7.73
CA ASP A 66 -14.54 -18.56 -8.09
C ASP A 66 -14.08 -17.67 -6.93
N GLY A 67 -12.81 -17.24 -6.97
CA GLY A 67 -12.23 -16.41 -5.92
C GLY A 67 -12.94 -15.07 -5.74
N PHE A 68 -13.61 -14.55 -6.77
CA PHE A 68 -14.39 -13.31 -6.69
C PHE A 68 -15.64 -13.48 -5.82
N THR A 69 -16.38 -14.58 -6.02
CA THR A 69 -17.55 -14.92 -5.17
C THR A 69 -17.13 -15.09 -3.71
N VAL A 70 -15.97 -15.71 -3.47
CA VAL A 70 -15.38 -15.86 -2.14
C VAL A 70 -15.02 -14.51 -1.51
N ALA A 71 -14.41 -13.60 -2.29
CA ALA A 71 -14.08 -12.25 -1.86
C ALA A 71 -15.32 -11.42 -1.53
N ASP A 72 -16.36 -11.48 -2.36
CA ASP A 72 -17.66 -10.84 -2.11
C ASP A 72 -18.28 -11.27 -0.78
N TYR A 73 -18.25 -12.57 -0.49
CA TYR A 73 -18.76 -13.09 0.75
C TYR A 73 -17.93 -12.60 1.95
N LEU A 74 -16.60 -12.66 1.84
CA LEU A 74 -15.67 -12.18 2.87
C LEU A 74 -15.95 -10.72 3.23
N VAL A 75 -16.02 -9.85 2.21
CA VAL A 75 -16.24 -8.40 2.41
C VAL A 75 -17.60 -8.11 3.05
N LYS A 76 -18.65 -8.88 2.68
CA LYS A 76 -19.99 -8.74 3.29
C LYS A 76 -20.02 -9.15 4.77
N VAL A 77 -19.34 -10.24 5.11
CA VAL A 77 -19.38 -10.80 6.48
C VAL A 77 -18.35 -10.12 7.38
N GLN A 78 -17.18 -9.81 6.86
CA GLN A 78 -16.07 -9.20 7.59
C GLN A 78 -15.46 -8.02 6.81
N PRO A 79 -16.11 -6.85 6.77
CA PRO A 79 -15.69 -5.71 5.94
C PRO A 79 -14.30 -5.14 6.26
N LYS A 80 -13.75 -5.48 7.42
CA LYS A 80 -12.41 -5.04 7.84
C LYS A 80 -11.30 -6.00 7.41
N ALA A 81 -11.65 -7.23 7.03
CA ALA A 81 -10.69 -8.21 6.55
C ALA A 81 -10.08 -7.71 5.22
N LYS A 82 -8.77 -7.83 5.11
CA LYS A 82 -8.06 -7.63 3.85
C LYS A 82 -7.92 -8.97 3.14
N PHE A 83 -7.82 -8.93 1.81
CA PHE A 83 -7.60 -10.16 1.06
C PHE A 83 -6.62 -9.99 -0.09
N VAL A 84 -6.03 -11.09 -0.47
CA VAL A 84 -5.04 -11.26 -1.53
C VAL A 84 -5.51 -12.39 -2.42
N PHE A 85 -5.49 -12.20 -3.71
CA PHE A 85 -5.76 -13.30 -4.63
C PHE A 85 -4.51 -14.13 -4.91
N LEU A 86 -4.67 -15.46 -4.93
CA LEU A 86 -3.70 -16.42 -5.43
C LEU A 86 -4.14 -16.85 -6.83
N THR A 87 -3.25 -16.88 -7.80
CA THR A 87 -3.59 -17.24 -9.19
C THR A 87 -2.50 -18.07 -9.83
N GLY A 88 -2.88 -19.02 -10.66
CA GLY A 88 -1.96 -19.75 -11.54
C GLY A 88 -1.55 -18.96 -12.80
N HIS A 89 -2.25 -17.87 -13.11
CA HIS A 89 -2.06 -17.10 -14.34
C HIS A 89 -1.40 -15.75 -14.08
N THR A 90 -0.54 -15.34 -15.00
CA THR A 90 0.14 -14.02 -14.97
C THR A 90 -0.72 -12.89 -15.53
N GLU A 91 -1.77 -13.21 -16.30
CA GLU A 91 -2.67 -12.24 -16.89
C GLU A 91 -3.91 -12.06 -16.00
N LEU A 92 -3.95 -10.92 -15.32
CA LEU A 92 -5.09 -10.53 -14.48
C LEU A 92 -6.19 -9.96 -15.38
N GLY A 93 -7.36 -10.59 -15.38
CA GLY A 93 -8.52 -10.09 -16.12
C GLY A 93 -9.06 -8.77 -15.55
N ALA A 94 -9.75 -7.97 -16.39
CA ALA A 94 -10.30 -6.67 -16.00
C ALA A 94 -11.21 -6.72 -14.75
N LYS A 95 -11.89 -7.83 -14.50
CA LYS A 95 -12.74 -8.05 -13.30
C LYS A 95 -11.99 -7.95 -11.97
N SER A 96 -10.70 -8.27 -11.96
CA SER A 96 -9.91 -8.27 -10.73
C SER A 96 -9.74 -6.88 -10.10
N TYR A 97 -9.87 -5.82 -10.90
CA TYR A 97 -9.76 -4.43 -10.42
C TYR A 97 -11.02 -3.91 -9.70
N GLU A 98 -12.18 -4.53 -9.91
CA GLU A 98 -13.43 -4.11 -9.27
C GLU A 98 -13.46 -4.45 -7.76
N TYR A 99 -12.67 -5.43 -7.34
CA TYR A 99 -12.68 -5.96 -5.96
C TYR A 99 -11.67 -5.30 -5.02
N GLU A 100 -10.80 -4.43 -5.53
CA GLU A 100 -9.74 -3.75 -4.76
C GLU A 100 -8.97 -4.68 -3.79
N PRO A 101 -8.46 -5.85 -4.25
CA PRO A 101 -7.67 -6.72 -3.41
C PRO A 101 -6.40 -6.00 -2.96
N MET A 102 -5.88 -6.37 -1.79
CA MET A 102 -4.65 -5.78 -1.29
C MET A 102 -3.44 -6.14 -2.15
N ASP A 103 -3.40 -7.36 -2.72
CA ASP A 103 -2.33 -7.83 -3.59
C ASP A 103 -2.81 -8.99 -4.48
N PHE A 104 -2.00 -9.32 -5.50
CA PHE A 104 -2.12 -10.51 -6.33
C PHE A 104 -0.81 -11.29 -6.30
N LEU A 105 -0.89 -12.57 -5.99
CA LEU A 105 0.27 -13.44 -5.93
C LEU A 105 0.12 -14.60 -6.92
N VAL A 106 1.11 -14.74 -7.79
CA VAL A 106 1.16 -15.86 -8.74
C VAL A 106 1.71 -17.09 -8.04
N LYS A 107 1.03 -18.23 -8.18
CA LYS A 107 1.48 -19.54 -7.69
C LYS A 107 2.65 -20.07 -8.55
N PRO A 108 3.70 -20.68 -7.97
CA PRO A 108 3.92 -20.87 -6.54
C PRO A 108 4.35 -19.57 -5.85
N VAL A 109 3.80 -19.31 -4.67
CA VAL A 109 4.01 -18.05 -3.97
C VAL A 109 5.41 -18.00 -3.36
N SER A 110 6.23 -17.04 -3.77
CA SER A 110 7.57 -16.88 -3.23
C SER A 110 7.58 -16.15 -1.89
N VAL A 111 8.54 -16.51 -1.03
CA VAL A 111 8.73 -15.87 0.29
C VAL A 111 8.96 -14.37 0.17
N ILE A 112 9.69 -13.93 -0.86
CA ILE A 112 9.95 -12.51 -1.13
C ILE A 112 8.64 -11.75 -1.42
N ARG A 113 7.73 -12.36 -2.19
CA ARG A 113 6.42 -11.75 -2.48
C ARG A 113 5.55 -11.71 -1.24
N LEU A 114 5.52 -12.77 -0.43
CA LEU A 114 4.81 -12.79 0.85
C LEU A 114 5.33 -11.71 1.80
N GLN A 115 6.64 -11.53 1.88
CA GLN A 115 7.21 -10.44 2.70
C GLN A 115 6.65 -9.08 2.31
N LYS A 116 6.66 -8.73 1.00
CA LYS A 116 6.10 -7.47 0.50
C LYS A 116 4.60 -7.33 0.79
N THR A 117 3.84 -8.42 0.65
CA THR A 117 2.41 -8.46 0.96
C THR A 117 2.16 -8.17 2.46
N PHE A 118 2.93 -8.78 3.35
CA PHE A 118 2.82 -8.52 4.79
C PHE A 118 3.27 -7.11 5.17
N GLU A 119 4.29 -6.56 4.54
CA GLU A 119 4.70 -5.17 4.72
C GLU A 119 3.59 -4.19 4.28
N ARG A 120 2.91 -4.47 3.16
CA ARG A 120 1.74 -3.71 2.70
C ARG A 120 0.58 -3.83 3.68
N PHE A 121 0.31 -5.03 4.20
CA PHE A 121 -0.73 -5.26 5.21
C PHE A 121 -0.46 -4.46 6.49
N ASP A 122 0.76 -4.49 7.03
CA ASP A 122 1.14 -3.75 8.22
C ASP A 122 0.99 -2.23 8.03
N ARG A 123 1.32 -1.73 6.84
CA ARG A 123 1.10 -0.31 6.47
C ARG A 123 -0.37 0.07 6.48
N GLN A 124 -1.25 -0.76 5.92
CA GLN A 124 -2.70 -0.49 5.88
C GLN A 124 -3.39 -0.64 7.25
N ARG A 125 -2.88 -1.53 8.09
CA ARG A 125 -3.43 -1.78 9.44
C ARG A 125 -3.02 -0.73 10.45
N SER A 126 -1.81 -0.27 10.39
CA SER A 126 -1.40 0.92 11.13
C SER A 126 -2.01 2.12 10.40
N ASN A 127 -2.99 2.79 11.02
CA ASN A 127 -3.39 4.15 10.63
C ASN A 127 -2.24 5.16 10.83
N SER A 128 -1.03 4.68 10.98
CA SER A 128 0.21 5.43 11.01
C SER A 128 0.95 5.18 9.69
N PRO A 129 1.39 6.21 9.00
CA PRO A 129 2.30 6.08 7.88
C PRO A 129 3.47 5.18 8.31
N SER A 130 3.87 4.26 7.46
CA SER A 130 4.82 3.19 7.76
C SER A 130 6.01 3.71 8.57
N LYS A 131 6.25 3.12 9.75
CA LYS A 131 7.46 3.39 10.54
C LYS A 131 8.75 2.83 9.92
N GLY A 132 8.66 2.22 8.73
CA GLY A 132 9.82 1.75 7.99
C GLY A 132 10.63 2.94 7.45
N LYS A 133 11.91 3.00 7.77
CA LYS A 133 12.83 3.95 7.12
C LYS A 133 13.27 3.38 5.78
N ILE A 134 13.30 4.20 4.76
CA ILE A 134 13.80 3.87 3.41
C ILE A 134 15.21 4.40 3.31
N ALA A 135 16.14 3.58 2.82
CA ALA A 135 17.50 3.99 2.53
C ALA A 135 17.53 4.81 1.22
N VAL A 136 18.00 6.04 1.29
CA VAL A 136 18.14 6.92 0.13
C VAL A 136 19.62 7.27 -0.04
N GLU A 137 20.12 7.21 -1.27
CA GLU A 137 21.52 7.44 -1.57
C GLU A 137 21.85 8.94 -1.60
N THR A 138 22.91 9.33 -0.90
CA THR A 138 23.46 10.67 -0.89
C THR A 138 24.91 10.64 -1.36
N SER A 139 25.51 11.82 -1.57
CA SER A 139 26.94 11.92 -1.91
C SER A 139 27.88 11.39 -0.80
N MET A 140 27.39 11.20 0.43
CA MET A 140 28.18 10.76 1.60
C MET A 140 27.81 9.33 2.04
N GLY A 141 27.00 8.59 1.29
CA GLY A 141 26.50 7.27 1.63
C GLY A 141 24.96 7.22 1.66
N PHE A 142 24.38 6.42 2.54
CA PHE A 142 22.92 6.27 2.64
C PHE A 142 22.38 6.96 3.88
N VAL A 143 21.20 7.60 3.72
CA VAL A 143 20.42 8.13 4.82
C VAL A 143 19.11 7.34 4.96
N MET A 144 18.73 7.01 6.19
CA MET A 144 17.49 6.28 6.49
C MET A 144 16.37 7.28 6.79
N ILE A 145 15.45 7.44 5.84
CA ILE A 145 14.35 8.40 5.89
C ILE A 145 13.03 7.68 6.16
N ALA A 146 12.27 8.14 7.14
CA ALA A 146 10.89 7.72 7.34
C ALA A 146 9.99 8.50 6.38
N PRO A 147 9.23 7.83 5.47
CA PRO A 147 8.38 8.52 4.50
C PRO A 147 7.36 9.47 5.13
N ALA A 148 6.92 9.15 6.35
CA ALA A 148 5.99 9.98 7.11
C ALA A 148 6.55 11.36 7.51
N ASP A 149 7.87 11.49 7.58
CA ASP A 149 8.52 12.73 7.96
C ASP A 149 8.76 13.65 6.74
N ILE A 150 8.58 13.12 5.51
CA ILE A 150 8.80 13.87 4.27
C ILE A 150 7.65 14.85 4.07
N LEU A 151 7.97 16.11 3.95
CA LEU A 151 7.03 17.18 3.62
C LEU A 151 6.82 17.25 2.09
N TYR A 152 7.91 17.36 1.37
CA TYR A 152 7.95 17.35 -0.09
C TYR A 152 9.34 16.99 -0.59
N ILE A 153 9.45 16.72 -1.88
CA ILE A 153 10.73 16.51 -2.56
C ILE A 153 10.81 17.49 -3.72
N SER A 154 11.88 18.24 -3.79
CA SER A 154 12.13 19.18 -4.88
C SER A 154 13.26 18.71 -5.78
N ARG A 155 13.28 19.22 -7.00
CA ARG A 155 14.43 19.12 -7.90
C ARG A 155 15.16 20.46 -7.91
N ASP A 156 16.39 20.47 -7.42
CA ASP A 156 17.30 21.59 -7.60
C ASP A 156 18.36 21.20 -8.64
N SER A 157 18.32 21.93 -9.77
CA SER A 157 19.23 21.72 -10.91
C SER A 157 19.21 20.24 -11.41
N ARG A 158 20.19 19.44 -11.02
CA ARG A 158 20.34 18.03 -11.42
C ARG A 158 20.09 17.02 -10.29
N LYS A 159 19.89 17.50 -9.07
CA LYS A 159 19.73 16.67 -7.88
C LYS A 159 18.33 16.80 -7.30
N ALA A 160 17.88 15.78 -6.63
CA ALA A 160 16.67 15.87 -5.81
C ALA A 160 17.04 16.24 -4.38
N VAL A 161 16.13 16.95 -3.71
CA VAL A 161 16.26 17.37 -2.31
C VAL A 161 15.01 16.91 -1.57
N ILE A 162 15.18 16.09 -0.54
CA ILE A 162 14.10 15.64 0.33
C ILE A 162 14.03 16.59 1.53
N HIS A 163 12.85 17.19 1.74
CA HIS A 163 12.59 18.15 2.82
C HIS A 163 11.85 17.46 3.97
N ILE A 164 12.45 17.49 5.18
CA ILE A 164 11.95 16.87 6.40
C ILE A 164 12.03 17.90 7.54
N GLY A 165 10.88 18.48 7.91
CA GLY A 165 10.87 19.54 8.90
C GLY A 165 11.80 20.69 8.50
N LYS A 166 12.88 20.90 9.27
CA LYS A 166 13.91 21.92 8.97
C LYS A 166 15.17 21.35 8.30
N HIS A 167 15.17 20.06 7.98
CA HIS A 167 16.32 19.36 7.40
C HIS A 167 16.12 19.10 5.91
N GLU A 168 17.18 19.22 5.16
CA GLU A 168 17.23 18.95 3.73
C GLU A 168 18.29 17.87 3.44
N TYR A 169 17.89 16.89 2.62
CA TYR A 169 18.78 15.81 2.20
C TYR A 169 18.93 15.84 0.69
N VAL A 170 20.12 16.21 0.22
CA VAL A 170 20.47 16.17 -1.20
C VAL A 170 20.77 14.72 -1.56
N VAL A 171 20.00 14.16 -2.51
CA VAL A 171 20.08 12.74 -2.89
C VAL A 171 20.49 12.57 -4.34
N ASN A 172 21.09 11.42 -4.64
CA ASN A 172 21.56 11.09 -5.98
C ASN A 172 20.46 10.55 -6.90
N ASN A 173 19.36 10.10 -6.33
CA ASN A 173 18.23 9.54 -7.06
C ASN A 173 17.55 10.59 -7.94
N ALA A 174 17.11 10.18 -9.13
CA ALA A 174 16.24 11.01 -9.96
C ALA A 174 14.85 11.16 -9.30
N LEU A 175 14.17 12.29 -9.58
CA LEU A 175 12.85 12.55 -9.00
C LEU A 175 11.80 11.46 -9.39
N THR A 176 11.96 10.86 -10.56
CA THR A 176 11.13 9.71 -11.02
C THR A 176 11.40 8.42 -10.25
N GLU A 177 12.64 8.18 -9.84
CA GLU A 177 12.99 7.04 -8.99
C GLU A 177 12.42 7.21 -7.59
N LEU A 178 12.49 8.43 -7.03
CA LEU A 178 11.91 8.75 -5.73
C LEU A 178 10.37 8.66 -5.77
N GLU A 179 9.73 9.04 -6.87
CA GLU A 179 8.30 8.86 -7.08
C GLU A 179 7.91 7.39 -6.95
N LEU A 180 8.66 6.48 -7.59
CA LEU A 180 8.45 5.03 -7.49
C LEU A 180 8.80 4.47 -6.10
N MET A 181 9.87 4.96 -5.48
CA MET A 181 10.28 4.52 -4.13
C MET A 181 9.24 4.85 -3.07
N PHE A 182 8.52 5.97 -3.24
CA PHE A 182 7.57 6.49 -2.28
C PHE A 182 6.10 6.41 -2.75
N GLU A 183 5.79 5.69 -3.84
CA GLU A 183 4.43 5.61 -4.39
C GLU A 183 3.40 5.09 -3.38
N ASP A 184 3.79 4.12 -2.54
CA ASP A 184 2.97 3.52 -1.50
C ASP A 184 2.84 4.39 -0.22
N HIS A 185 3.45 5.58 -0.21
CA HIS A 185 3.56 6.44 0.98
C HIS A 185 2.81 7.77 0.85
N ASP A 186 1.87 7.87 -0.09
CA ASP A 186 1.10 9.09 -0.35
C ASP A 186 1.97 10.31 -0.74
N ILE A 187 3.15 10.05 -1.29
CA ILE A 187 4.04 11.07 -1.84
C ILE A 187 3.87 11.05 -3.36
N ILE A 188 3.26 12.10 -3.88
CA ILE A 188 2.81 12.14 -5.27
C ILE A 188 3.42 13.28 -6.06
N ARG A 189 3.52 13.09 -7.39
CA ARG A 189 3.98 14.12 -8.32
C ARG A 189 2.94 15.22 -8.47
N CYS A 190 3.26 16.42 -7.97
CA CYS A 190 2.40 17.60 -8.11
C CYS A 190 2.91 18.59 -9.17
N HIS A 191 4.18 18.54 -9.54
CA HIS A 191 4.82 19.39 -10.54
C HIS A 191 5.98 18.65 -11.22
N GLN A 192 6.44 19.13 -12.39
CA GLN A 192 7.62 18.52 -13.06
C GLN A 192 8.86 18.45 -12.17
N SER A 193 8.97 19.33 -11.17
CA SER A 193 10.11 19.45 -10.27
C SER A 193 9.76 19.19 -8.80
N PHE A 194 8.53 18.74 -8.48
CA PHE A 194 8.11 18.53 -7.10
C PHE A 194 7.24 17.27 -6.92
N LEU A 195 7.53 16.54 -5.83
CA LEU A 195 6.61 15.58 -5.21
C LEU A 195 6.14 16.18 -3.88
N VAL A 196 4.90 15.93 -3.48
CA VAL A 196 4.34 16.42 -2.22
C VAL A 196 3.76 15.26 -1.41
N SER A 197 3.95 15.28 -0.11
CA SER A 197 3.35 14.33 0.83
C SER A 197 1.92 14.77 1.14
N LEU A 198 0.92 13.99 0.71
CA LEU A 198 -0.50 14.31 0.89
C LEU A 198 -0.92 14.50 2.37
N PRO A 199 -0.41 13.69 3.34
CA PRO A 199 -0.70 13.91 4.76
C PRO A 199 -0.34 15.29 5.29
N HIS A 200 0.67 15.95 4.69
CA HIS A 200 1.14 17.28 5.10
C HIS A 200 0.49 18.43 4.33
N VAL A 201 -0.39 18.14 3.35
CA VAL A 201 -1.09 19.20 2.61
C VAL A 201 -2.27 19.71 3.44
N ALA A 202 -2.17 20.94 3.93
CA ALA A 202 -3.26 21.61 4.65
C ALA A 202 -4.34 22.12 3.69
N ARG A 203 -3.95 22.69 2.53
CA ARG A 203 -4.86 23.17 1.49
C ARG A 203 -4.16 23.30 0.14
N VAL A 204 -4.96 23.37 -0.92
CA VAL A 204 -4.48 23.68 -2.27
C VAL A 204 -5.24 24.91 -2.79
N GLU A 205 -4.51 25.91 -3.24
CA GLU A 205 -5.08 27.19 -3.64
C GLU A 205 -4.44 27.74 -4.91
N LYS A 206 -5.05 28.77 -5.48
CA LYS A 206 -4.43 29.51 -6.58
C LYS A 206 -3.35 30.42 -6.03
N SER A 207 -2.17 30.40 -6.62
CA SER A 207 -1.12 31.39 -6.32
C SER A 207 -1.61 32.81 -6.65
N GLY A 208 -1.17 33.82 -5.87
CA GLY A 208 -1.71 35.19 -5.84
C GLY A 208 -1.87 35.91 -7.17
N LEU A 209 -1.25 35.48 -8.29
CA LEU A 209 -1.45 35.99 -9.64
C LEU A 209 -2.42 35.19 -10.51
N GLY A 210 -3.13 34.19 -9.93
CA GLY A 210 -4.26 33.46 -10.53
C GLY A 210 -3.95 32.50 -11.68
N ARG A 211 -2.68 32.32 -12.06
CA ARG A 211 -2.27 31.47 -13.20
C ARG A 211 -1.61 30.15 -12.80
N THR A 212 -1.20 30.01 -11.56
CA THR A 212 -0.52 28.83 -11.00
C THR A 212 -1.26 28.34 -9.77
N PHE A 213 -1.02 27.10 -9.38
CA PHE A 213 -1.55 26.51 -8.16
C PHE A 213 -0.42 26.17 -7.21
N GLN A 214 -0.72 26.13 -5.92
CA GLN A 214 0.22 25.73 -4.90
C GLN A 214 -0.47 24.86 -3.84
N ALA A 215 0.25 23.90 -3.29
CA ALA A 215 -0.12 23.17 -2.10
C ALA A 215 0.54 23.88 -0.91
N VAL A 216 -0.27 24.29 0.05
CA VAL A 216 0.19 24.88 1.31
C VAL A 216 0.25 23.76 2.32
N LEU A 217 1.42 23.53 2.92
CA LEU A 217 1.65 22.50 3.89
C LEU A 217 1.24 22.94 5.31
N ASP A 218 1.15 21.99 6.23
CA ASP A 218 0.82 22.22 7.64
C ASP A 218 1.82 23.12 8.38
N ASN A 219 3.07 23.14 7.92
CA ASN A 219 4.12 24.04 8.43
C ASN A 219 4.13 25.44 7.77
N GLY A 220 3.21 25.69 6.83
CA GLY A 220 3.09 26.96 6.09
C GLY A 220 3.95 27.08 4.82
N GLU A 221 4.76 26.09 4.48
CA GLU A 221 5.51 26.08 3.24
C GLU A 221 4.60 25.87 2.03
N GLU A 222 5.01 26.42 0.88
CA GLU A 222 4.23 26.39 -0.36
C GLU A 222 4.96 25.59 -1.43
N VAL A 223 4.30 24.57 -1.98
CA VAL A 223 4.82 23.71 -3.03
C VAL A 223 4.08 23.96 -4.34
N PRO A 224 4.77 24.26 -5.45
CA PRO A 224 4.13 24.50 -6.75
C PRO A 224 3.36 23.27 -7.24
N VAL A 225 2.16 23.51 -7.78
CA VAL A 225 1.30 22.49 -8.40
C VAL A 225 1.03 22.85 -9.84
N SER A 226 1.27 21.93 -10.77
CA SER A 226 0.97 22.17 -12.19
C SER A 226 -0.54 22.13 -12.45
N ARG A 227 -1.00 22.80 -13.52
CA ARG A 227 -2.41 22.83 -13.89
C ARG A 227 -2.99 21.44 -14.15
N GLU A 228 -2.19 20.57 -14.73
CA GLU A 228 -2.58 19.19 -15.05
C GLU A 228 -2.73 18.33 -13.78
N LYS A 229 -1.89 18.58 -12.77
CA LYS A 229 -1.90 17.80 -11.52
C LYS A 229 -2.90 18.32 -10.48
N PHE A 230 -3.36 19.57 -10.62
CA PHE A 230 -4.30 20.18 -9.67
C PHE A 230 -5.62 19.38 -9.51
N PRO A 231 -6.31 18.92 -10.59
CA PRO A 231 -7.53 18.14 -10.43
C PRO A 231 -7.29 16.81 -9.70
N VAL A 232 -6.19 16.12 -10.03
CA VAL A 232 -5.81 14.85 -9.41
C VAL A 232 -5.53 15.04 -7.92
N LEU A 233 -4.74 16.07 -7.56
CA LEU A 233 -4.41 16.39 -6.19
C LEU A 233 -5.68 16.71 -5.38
N LYS A 234 -6.58 17.51 -5.94
CA LYS A 234 -7.87 17.86 -5.31
C LYS A 234 -8.73 16.62 -5.03
N GLU A 235 -8.81 15.70 -5.98
CA GLU A 235 -9.57 14.45 -5.83
C GLU A 235 -8.98 13.55 -4.74
N LEU A 236 -7.66 13.38 -4.72
CA LEU A 236 -6.98 12.56 -3.72
C LEU A 236 -7.15 13.11 -2.30
N ILE A 237 -7.09 14.43 -2.12
CA ILE A 237 -7.32 15.07 -0.83
C ILE A 237 -8.79 14.90 -0.39
N ALA A 238 -9.75 15.05 -1.32
CA ALA A 238 -11.17 14.88 -1.02
C ALA A 238 -11.51 13.44 -0.59
N ARG A 239 -10.91 12.43 -1.22
CA ARG A 239 -11.09 11.01 -0.85
C ARG A 239 -10.57 10.67 0.55
N LYS A 240 -9.57 11.38 1.05
CA LYS A 240 -8.99 11.15 2.37
C LYS A 240 -9.75 11.80 3.54
N GLY A 241 -10.90 12.44 3.28
CA GLY A 241 -11.80 12.90 4.34
C GLY A 241 -11.29 14.10 5.15
N THR A 242 -10.43 14.91 4.58
CA THR A 242 -10.15 16.24 5.13
C THR A 242 -11.39 17.09 4.88
N GLN A 243 -12.21 17.31 5.92
CA GLN A 243 -13.35 18.21 5.84
C GLN A 243 -12.84 19.60 5.45
N PHE A 244 -13.22 20.01 4.25
CA PHE A 244 -13.11 21.40 3.87
C PHE A 244 -14.20 22.15 4.64
N ILE A 245 -13.80 23.02 5.53
CA ILE A 245 -14.67 24.08 6.11
C ILE A 245 -14.67 25.24 5.14
#